data_e0f0faa14c976367615e63593941d8a6
#
_entry.id   e0f0faa14c976367615e63593941d8a6
#
_cell.length_a   1.000
_cell.length_b   1.000
_cell.length_c   1.000
_cell.angle_alpha   90.00
_cell.angle_beta   90.00
_cell.angle_gamma   90.00
#
_symmetry.space_group_name_H-M   'P 1'
#
loop_
_entity.id
_entity.type
_entity.pdbx_description
1 polymer ?
#
loop_
_entity_poly.entity_id
_entity_poly.type
_entity_poly.pdbx_seq_one_letter_code
_entity_poly.pdbx_strand_id
1 'polypeptide(L)'
;MEGGLRQLSAFMQVSLDGRFADAAAEISFAHQQAADAEWHQFMAENAAAGGVLMFGRITYDLMASWWPTPAAAKAMPEIARQMNALPKIVASRTLSSPKWSNTTLVSRDLIGTVRRMKAESGPDITILGSGSIVTQLATAQLIDRIEVAVTPIALGAGKTFLAGLPLPLPFTLKRTRVFDNGSVVLWYARKEAA
;
A
#
# COMPACT_ATOMS: atom_id res chain seq x y z
N MET A 1 7.85 14.66 22.78
CA MET A 1 6.80 14.02 21.94
C MET A 1 6.78 12.56 22.31
N GLU A 2 5.74 12.13 23.04
CA GLU A 2 5.56 10.71 23.35
C GLU A 2 5.34 9.99 22.03
N GLY A 3 6.31 9.17 21.62
CA GLY A 3 6.22 8.35 20.44
C GLY A 3 5.13 7.29 20.62
N GLY A 4 3.96 7.49 20.02
CA GLY A 4 2.91 6.48 19.98
C GLY A 4 3.42 5.18 19.34
N LEU A 5 2.75 4.06 19.63
CA LEU A 5 3.01 2.80 18.95
C LEU A 5 2.74 2.94 17.45
N ARG A 6 3.56 2.29 16.63
CA ARG A 6 3.43 2.32 15.17
C ARG A 6 2.07 1.82 14.71
N GLN A 7 1.45 2.55 13.80
CA GLN A 7 0.26 2.10 13.10
C GLN A 7 0.64 1.35 11.82
N LEU A 8 -0.11 0.32 11.48
CA LEU A 8 0.00 -0.39 10.20
C LEU A 8 -1.21 -0.03 9.34
N SER A 9 -0.97 0.60 8.20
CA SER A 9 -1.98 0.92 7.20
C SER A 9 -1.76 0.11 5.92
N ALA A 10 -2.82 -0.03 5.13
CA ALA A 10 -2.75 -0.52 3.76
C ALA A 10 -3.37 0.53 2.84
N PHE A 11 -2.62 0.98 1.82
CA PHE A 11 -3.13 1.80 0.73
C PHE A 11 -3.30 0.92 -0.51
N MET A 12 -4.53 0.85 -1.02
CA MET A 12 -4.88 0.01 -2.17
C MET A 12 -5.70 0.77 -3.19
N GLN A 13 -5.25 0.76 -4.45
CA GLN A 13 -6.09 1.17 -5.58
C GLN A 13 -6.89 -0.04 -6.07
N VAL A 14 -8.18 0.15 -6.26
CA VAL A 14 -9.10 -0.89 -6.72
C VAL A 14 -10.06 -0.34 -7.78
N SER A 15 -10.56 -1.25 -8.62
CA SER A 15 -11.68 -0.98 -9.53
C SER A 15 -13.01 -0.91 -8.77
N LEU A 16 -14.09 -0.48 -9.43
CA LEU A 16 -15.45 -0.45 -8.87
C LEU A 16 -15.93 -1.83 -8.35
N ASP A 17 -15.47 -2.92 -8.98
CA ASP A 17 -15.77 -4.29 -8.57
C ASP A 17 -14.69 -4.89 -7.62
N GLY A 18 -13.89 -4.03 -6.96
CA GLY A 18 -12.97 -4.40 -5.88
C GLY A 18 -11.73 -5.18 -6.32
N ARG A 19 -11.29 -5.05 -7.57
CA ARG A 19 -10.08 -5.69 -8.09
C ARG A 19 -8.88 -4.75 -7.95
N PHE A 20 -7.78 -5.25 -7.38
CA PHE A 20 -6.53 -4.49 -7.33
C PHE A 20 -5.56 -4.84 -8.47
N ALA A 21 -5.87 -5.87 -9.26
CA ALA A 21 -5.19 -6.24 -10.50
C ALA A 21 -6.18 -6.94 -11.43
N ASP A 22 -5.99 -6.83 -12.73
CA ASP A 22 -6.81 -7.48 -13.74
C ASP A 22 -6.54 -9.00 -13.87
N ALA A 23 -7.13 -9.65 -14.87
CA ALA A 23 -6.97 -11.09 -15.11
C ALA A 23 -5.54 -11.47 -15.48
N ALA A 24 -4.76 -10.58 -16.08
CA ALA A 24 -3.34 -10.75 -16.38
C ALA A 24 -2.44 -10.45 -15.19
N ALA A 25 -3.03 -10.06 -14.04
CA ALA A 25 -2.36 -9.59 -12.83
C ALA A 25 -1.63 -8.23 -13.02
N GLU A 26 -2.07 -7.43 -13.96
CA GLU A 26 -1.58 -6.08 -14.22
C GLU A 26 -2.40 -5.02 -13.47
N ILE A 27 -1.77 -3.87 -13.23
CA ILE A 27 -2.34 -2.72 -12.51
C ILE A 27 -2.43 -1.47 -13.39
N SER A 28 -2.42 -1.62 -14.70
CA SER A 28 -2.43 -0.52 -15.67
C SER A 28 -3.62 0.43 -15.48
N PHE A 29 -4.77 -0.08 -15.04
CA PHE A 29 -5.95 0.74 -14.73
C PHE A 29 -5.70 1.79 -13.64
N ALA A 30 -4.82 1.49 -12.68
CA ALA A 30 -4.46 2.41 -11.60
C ALA A 30 -3.62 3.60 -12.08
N HIS A 31 -3.02 3.50 -13.27
CA HIS A 31 -2.21 4.56 -13.88
C HIS A 31 -3.02 5.49 -14.79
N GLN A 32 -4.27 5.18 -15.11
CA GLN A 32 -5.12 5.99 -15.99
C GLN A 32 -5.36 7.40 -15.43
N GLN A 33 -5.25 7.58 -14.13
CA GLN A 33 -5.41 8.85 -13.43
C GLN A 33 -4.10 9.68 -13.35
N ALA A 34 -2.99 9.17 -13.87
CA ALA A 34 -1.68 9.80 -13.71
C ALA A 34 -1.54 11.19 -14.36
N ALA A 35 -2.40 11.53 -15.33
CA ALA A 35 -2.44 12.85 -15.96
C ALA A 35 -3.28 13.88 -15.20
N ASP A 36 -4.06 13.46 -14.18
CA ASP A 36 -4.90 14.34 -13.37
C ASP A 36 -4.07 15.06 -12.31
N ALA A 37 -4.07 16.38 -12.32
CA ALA A 37 -3.22 17.18 -11.45
C ALA A 37 -3.59 17.07 -9.98
N GLU A 38 -4.88 17.01 -9.65
CA GLU A 38 -5.37 16.86 -8.28
C GLU A 38 -5.00 15.48 -7.72
N TRP A 39 -5.19 14.44 -8.53
CA TRP A 39 -4.78 13.08 -8.19
C TRP A 39 -3.27 12.98 -7.97
N HIS A 40 -2.50 13.59 -8.86
CA HIS A 40 -1.04 13.61 -8.77
C HIS A 40 -0.56 14.30 -7.50
N GLN A 41 -1.17 15.44 -7.15
CA GLN A 41 -0.89 16.13 -5.90
C GLN A 41 -1.21 15.25 -4.68
N PHE A 42 -2.36 14.58 -4.67
CA PHE A 42 -2.75 13.65 -3.60
C PHE A 42 -1.71 12.52 -3.44
N MET A 43 -1.24 11.93 -4.54
CA MET A 43 -0.22 10.87 -4.48
C MET A 43 1.13 11.41 -3.97
N ALA A 44 1.49 12.65 -4.31
CA ALA A 44 2.70 13.30 -3.81
C ALA A 44 2.60 13.60 -2.30
N GLU A 45 1.45 14.08 -1.82
CA GLU A 45 1.17 14.30 -0.41
C GLU A 45 1.28 12.99 0.39
N ASN A 46 0.71 11.89 -0.12
CA ASN A 46 0.83 10.57 0.50
C ASN A 46 2.29 10.09 0.58
N ALA A 47 3.05 10.27 -0.49
CA ALA A 47 4.47 9.91 -0.49
C ALA A 47 5.28 10.78 0.49
N ALA A 48 4.94 12.07 0.61
CA ALA A 48 5.58 13.02 1.52
C ALA A 48 5.22 12.81 3.00
N ALA A 49 4.11 12.12 3.30
CA ALA A 49 3.70 11.83 4.67
C ALA A 49 4.74 10.98 5.43
N GLY A 50 5.66 10.34 4.73
CA GLY A 50 6.76 9.59 5.33
C GLY A 50 6.34 8.20 5.80
N GLY A 51 7.15 7.64 6.72
CA GLY A 51 6.90 6.31 7.28
C GLY A 51 7.79 5.23 6.68
N VAL A 52 7.38 3.97 6.85
CA VAL A 52 8.03 2.78 6.27
C VAL A 52 7.11 2.17 5.22
N LEU A 53 7.60 1.96 4.02
CA LEU A 53 6.84 1.31 2.96
C LEU A 53 6.98 -0.22 3.06
N MET A 54 5.88 -0.96 2.94
CA MET A 54 5.91 -2.42 2.96
C MET A 54 5.33 -2.99 1.67
N PHE A 55 6.01 -4.01 1.14
CA PHE A 55 5.67 -4.67 -0.12
C PHE A 55 5.73 -6.18 0.00
N GLY A 56 4.87 -6.87 -0.74
CA GLY A 56 5.14 -8.23 -1.21
C GLY A 56 6.10 -8.20 -2.41
N ARG A 57 6.74 -9.34 -2.73
CA ARG A 57 7.77 -9.42 -3.77
C ARG A 57 7.35 -8.84 -5.11
N ILE A 58 6.18 -9.22 -5.63
CA ILE A 58 5.74 -8.78 -6.97
C ILE A 58 5.59 -7.26 -7.04
N THR A 59 4.95 -6.66 -6.04
CA THR A 59 4.81 -5.20 -5.97
C THR A 59 6.16 -4.52 -5.75
N TYR A 60 7.04 -5.12 -4.93
CA TYR A 60 8.39 -4.64 -4.75
C TYR A 60 9.17 -4.60 -6.08
N ASP A 61 9.16 -5.71 -6.83
CA ASP A 61 9.87 -5.80 -8.11
C ASP A 61 9.36 -4.76 -9.11
N LEU A 62 8.04 -4.55 -9.18
CA LEU A 62 7.40 -3.52 -10.00
C LEU A 62 7.86 -2.12 -9.61
N MET A 63 7.78 -1.77 -8.33
CA MET A 63 8.16 -0.44 -7.82
C MET A 63 9.68 -0.19 -7.96
N ALA A 64 10.49 -1.20 -7.67
CA ALA A 64 11.95 -1.12 -7.78
C ALA A 64 12.44 -1.01 -9.23
N SER A 65 11.67 -1.47 -10.21
CA SER A 65 11.99 -1.31 -11.64
C SER A 65 11.69 0.09 -12.17
N TRP A 66 10.83 0.85 -11.49
CA TRP A 66 10.39 2.17 -11.94
C TRP A 66 11.01 3.32 -11.14
N TRP A 67 10.78 3.37 -9.83
CA TRP A 67 11.11 4.55 -9.02
C TRP A 67 12.59 4.99 -9.03
N PRO A 68 13.58 4.10 -9.10
CA PRO A 68 14.99 4.49 -9.18
C PRO A 68 15.43 4.99 -10.56
N THR A 69 14.54 5.02 -11.57
CA THR A 69 14.93 5.37 -12.94
C THR A 69 14.94 6.88 -13.18
N PRO A 70 15.78 7.37 -14.12
CA PRO A 70 15.72 8.76 -14.58
C PRO A 70 14.36 9.14 -15.18
N ALA A 71 13.65 8.17 -15.78
CA ALA A 71 12.32 8.39 -16.33
C ALA A 71 11.30 8.74 -15.24
N ALA A 72 11.31 8.00 -14.11
CA ALA A 72 10.46 8.31 -12.97
C ALA A 72 10.81 9.68 -12.35
N ALA A 73 12.09 9.97 -12.19
CA ALA A 73 12.56 11.26 -11.68
C ALA A 73 12.14 12.44 -12.57
N LYS A 74 12.06 12.24 -13.88
CA LYS A 74 11.58 13.26 -14.84
C LYS A 74 10.04 13.38 -14.81
N ALA A 75 9.32 12.25 -14.77
CA ALA A 75 7.85 12.24 -14.82
C ALA A 75 7.21 12.70 -13.50
N MET A 76 7.76 12.28 -12.36
CA MET A 76 7.19 12.51 -11.03
C MET A 76 8.32 12.80 -10.01
N PRO A 77 9.02 13.94 -10.12
CA PRO A 77 10.26 14.20 -9.38
C PRO A 77 10.10 14.10 -7.86
N GLU A 78 9.05 14.68 -7.32
CA GLU A 78 8.82 14.69 -5.86
C GLU A 78 8.47 13.29 -5.34
N ILE A 79 7.56 12.57 -6.02
CA ILE A 79 7.18 11.22 -5.63
C ILE A 79 8.39 10.28 -5.75
N ALA A 80 9.15 10.35 -6.84
CA ALA A 80 10.34 9.52 -7.05
C ALA A 80 11.40 9.77 -5.96
N ARG A 81 11.62 11.04 -5.58
CA ARG A 81 12.53 11.40 -4.49
C ARG A 81 12.10 10.75 -3.17
N GLN A 82 10.81 10.86 -2.79
CA GLN A 82 10.28 10.29 -1.55
C GLN A 82 10.33 8.76 -1.57
N MET A 83 9.85 8.12 -2.65
CA MET A 83 9.86 6.67 -2.78
C MET A 83 11.26 6.07 -2.67
N ASN A 84 12.29 6.76 -3.17
CA ASN A 84 13.67 6.31 -3.05
C ASN A 84 14.26 6.56 -1.65
N ALA A 85 13.89 7.64 -0.98
CA ALA A 85 14.42 8.02 0.32
C ALA A 85 13.83 7.18 1.48
N LEU A 86 12.53 6.87 1.44
CA LEU A 86 11.83 6.18 2.53
C LEU A 86 12.43 4.79 2.83
N PRO A 87 12.47 4.36 4.11
CA PRO A 87 12.73 2.99 4.49
C PRO A 87 11.70 2.04 3.89
N LYS A 88 12.15 0.88 3.45
CA LYS A 88 11.30 -0.13 2.81
C LYS A 88 11.46 -1.50 3.45
N ILE A 89 10.37 -2.27 3.45
CA ILE A 89 10.34 -3.66 3.84
C ILE A 89 9.77 -4.46 2.67
N VAL A 90 10.47 -5.50 2.25
CA VAL A 90 9.94 -6.49 1.31
C VAL A 90 9.75 -7.84 1.99
N ALA A 91 8.52 -8.34 1.97
CA ALA A 91 8.21 -9.68 2.45
C ALA A 91 8.33 -10.69 1.29
N SER A 92 9.34 -11.57 1.36
CA SER A 92 9.59 -12.57 0.32
C SER A 92 10.40 -13.74 0.83
N ARG A 93 9.97 -14.96 0.49
CA ARG A 93 10.73 -16.21 0.74
C ARG A 93 11.68 -16.58 -0.38
N THR A 94 11.61 -15.91 -1.52
CA THR A 94 12.35 -16.24 -2.75
C THR A 94 13.32 -15.14 -3.20
N LEU A 95 13.18 -13.93 -2.69
CA LEU A 95 14.14 -12.86 -2.93
C LEU A 95 15.38 -13.10 -2.06
N SER A 96 16.54 -13.10 -2.66
CA SER A 96 17.82 -13.28 -1.95
C SER A 96 18.42 -11.96 -1.48
N SER A 97 18.30 -10.91 -2.31
CA SER A 97 18.84 -9.58 -2.00
C SER A 97 18.00 -8.48 -2.65
N PRO A 98 17.47 -7.56 -1.85
CA PRO A 98 16.77 -6.39 -2.40
C PRO A 98 17.78 -5.44 -3.06
N LYS A 99 17.43 -4.94 -4.27
CA LYS A 99 18.29 -4.03 -5.05
C LYS A 99 17.93 -2.56 -4.85
N TRP A 100 16.70 -2.26 -4.44
CA TRP A 100 16.27 -0.89 -4.19
C TRP A 100 16.82 -0.42 -2.85
N SER A 101 17.39 0.78 -2.83
CA SER A 101 18.02 1.36 -1.63
C SER A 101 17.07 1.41 -0.43
N ASN A 102 17.62 1.41 0.78
CA ASN A 102 16.87 1.49 2.05
C ASN A 102 15.84 0.36 2.23
N THR A 103 16.09 -0.83 1.68
CA THR A 103 15.17 -1.97 1.75
C THR A 103 15.68 -3.06 2.69
N THR A 104 14.83 -3.47 3.63
CA THR A 104 15.02 -4.63 4.50
C THR A 104 14.20 -5.81 3.99
N LEU A 105 14.82 -6.98 3.87
CA LEU A 105 14.15 -8.22 3.50
C LEU A 105 13.59 -8.93 4.73
N VAL A 106 12.30 -9.25 4.72
CA VAL A 106 11.66 -10.17 5.68
C VAL A 106 11.37 -11.48 4.96
N SER A 107 12.27 -12.46 5.13
CA SER A 107 12.19 -13.75 4.44
C SER A 107 11.38 -14.81 5.19
N ARG A 108 11.16 -14.62 6.48
CA ARG A 108 10.43 -15.55 7.38
C ARG A 108 9.65 -14.74 8.41
N ASP A 109 8.63 -15.35 8.98
CA ASP A 109 7.85 -14.81 10.11
C ASP A 109 7.43 -13.33 9.92
N LEU A 110 6.75 -13.04 8.82
CA LEU A 110 6.20 -11.69 8.55
C LEU A 110 5.32 -11.21 9.71
N ILE A 111 4.43 -12.07 10.20
CA ILE A 111 3.46 -11.71 11.26
C ILE A 111 4.18 -11.35 12.56
N GLY A 112 5.12 -12.19 13.02
CA GLY A 112 5.91 -11.91 14.22
C GLY A 112 6.79 -10.66 14.07
N THR A 113 7.35 -10.44 12.87
CA THR A 113 8.14 -9.24 12.59
C THR A 113 7.29 -7.97 12.70
N VAL A 114 6.10 -7.97 12.10
CA VAL A 114 5.17 -6.82 12.18
C VAL A 114 4.68 -6.60 13.61
N ARG A 115 4.38 -7.67 14.37
CA ARG A 115 4.01 -7.53 15.80
C ARG A 115 5.10 -6.86 16.63
N ARG A 116 6.36 -7.27 16.45
CA ARG A 116 7.50 -6.62 17.14
C ARG A 116 7.61 -5.15 16.76
N MET A 117 7.56 -4.84 15.46
CA MET A 117 7.62 -3.46 14.99
C MET A 117 6.49 -2.60 15.57
N LYS A 118 5.28 -3.13 15.67
CA LYS A 118 4.14 -2.41 16.25
C LYS A 118 4.24 -2.21 17.77
N ALA A 119 4.99 -3.05 18.46
CA ALA A 119 5.24 -2.92 19.90
C ALA A 119 6.34 -1.89 20.23
N GLU A 120 7.05 -1.39 19.21
CA GLU A 120 8.11 -0.41 19.34
C GLU A 120 7.65 0.97 18.85
N SER A 121 8.20 2.05 19.41
CA SER A 121 8.02 3.39 18.87
C SER A 121 8.74 3.53 17.52
N GLY A 122 8.21 4.35 16.65
CA GLY A 122 8.81 4.64 15.35
C GLY A 122 7.80 5.10 14.31
N PRO A 123 8.24 5.33 13.06
CA PRO A 123 7.34 5.78 12.00
C PRO A 123 6.32 4.71 11.63
N ASP A 124 5.12 5.14 11.25
CA ASP A 124 4.04 4.27 10.79
C ASP A 124 4.46 3.44 9.57
N ILE A 125 3.79 2.32 9.35
CA ILE A 125 4.08 1.40 8.25
C ILE A 125 2.90 1.42 7.28
N THR A 126 3.17 1.62 5.99
CA THR A 126 2.15 1.58 4.93
C THR A 126 2.42 0.45 3.95
N ILE A 127 1.48 -0.48 3.83
CA ILE A 127 1.52 -1.55 2.83
C ILE A 127 0.99 -0.98 1.51
N LEU A 128 1.83 -0.97 0.47
CA LEU A 128 1.44 -0.57 -0.89
C LEU A 128 1.10 -1.76 -1.82
N GLY A 129 0.91 -2.93 -1.25
CA GLY A 129 0.67 -4.20 -1.94
C GLY A 129 1.76 -5.22 -1.61
N SER A 130 1.62 -6.47 -1.93
CA SER A 130 0.53 -7.09 -2.69
C SER A 130 -0.68 -7.39 -1.79
N GLY A 131 -1.83 -7.65 -2.41
CA GLY A 131 -3.04 -8.04 -1.70
C GLY A 131 -2.84 -9.24 -0.76
N SER A 132 -1.96 -10.20 -1.10
CA SER A 132 -1.66 -11.35 -0.24
C SER A 132 -1.01 -10.97 1.09
N ILE A 133 -0.14 -9.94 1.11
CA ILE A 133 0.45 -9.42 2.36
C ILE A 133 -0.64 -8.74 3.20
N VAL A 134 -1.50 -7.94 2.56
CA VAL A 134 -2.62 -7.29 3.23
C VAL A 134 -3.54 -8.34 3.86
N THR A 135 -3.95 -9.38 3.11
CA THR A 135 -4.82 -10.44 3.63
C THR A 135 -4.17 -11.19 4.79
N GLN A 136 -2.87 -11.55 4.71
CA GLN A 136 -2.16 -12.22 5.82
C GLN A 136 -2.15 -11.38 7.09
N LEU A 137 -1.83 -10.09 6.98
CA LEU A 137 -1.74 -9.19 8.13
C LEU A 137 -3.14 -8.80 8.66
N ALA A 138 -4.15 -8.71 7.79
CA ALA A 138 -5.55 -8.55 8.18
C ALA A 138 -6.07 -9.77 8.94
N THR A 139 -5.79 -10.98 8.47
CA THR A 139 -6.12 -12.24 9.17
C THR A 139 -5.47 -12.29 10.55
N ALA A 140 -4.24 -11.81 10.69
CA ALA A 140 -3.56 -11.70 11.98
C ALA A 140 -4.03 -10.51 12.84
N GLN A 141 -5.03 -9.74 12.40
CA GLN A 141 -5.59 -8.56 13.05
C GLN A 141 -4.56 -7.45 13.32
N LEU A 142 -3.55 -7.32 12.46
CA LEU A 142 -2.47 -6.35 12.64
C LEU A 142 -2.71 -5.03 11.90
N ILE A 143 -3.64 -4.99 10.93
CA ILE A 143 -3.95 -3.77 10.18
C ILE A 143 -4.84 -2.86 11.03
N ASP A 144 -4.40 -1.62 11.22
CA ASP A 144 -5.12 -0.59 11.98
C ASP A 144 -5.98 0.28 11.07
N ARG A 145 -5.49 0.58 9.85
CA ARG A 145 -6.16 1.46 8.89
C ARG A 145 -6.10 0.86 7.49
N ILE A 146 -7.12 1.15 6.71
CA ILE A 146 -7.18 0.83 5.28
C ILE A 146 -7.57 2.10 4.53
N GLU A 147 -6.80 2.43 3.51
CA GLU A 147 -7.09 3.48 2.55
C GLU A 147 -7.36 2.82 1.21
N VAL A 148 -8.56 3.00 0.70
CA VAL A 148 -9.00 2.43 -0.58
C VAL A 148 -9.24 3.55 -1.57
N ALA A 149 -8.48 3.57 -2.64
CA ALA A 149 -8.72 4.44 -3.79
C ALA A 149 -9.52 3.66 -4.84
N VAL A 150 -10.78 3.99 -5.00
CA VAL A 150 -11.67 3.37 -5.98
C VAL A 150 -11.56 4.14 -7.29
N THR A 151 -11.07 3.49 -8.33
CA THR A 151 -10.99 4.02 -9.69
C THR A 151 -12.30 3.74 -10.43
N PRO A 152 -12.83 4.68 -11.23
CA PRO A 152 -14.14 4.55 -11.90
C PRO A 152 -14.09 3.61 -13.12
N ILE A 153 -13.68 2.36 -12.91
CA ILE A 153 -13.61 1.29 -13.91
C ILE A 153 -14.04 -0.03 -13.29
N ALA A 154 -14.73 -0.86 -14.03
CA ALA A 154 -15.02 -2.25 -13.67
C ALA A 154 -14.14 -3.18 -14.52
N LEU A 155 -13.44 -4.12 -13.89
CA LEU A 155 -12.53 -5.05 -14.57
C LEU A 155 -13.17 -6.42 -14.88
N GLY A 156 -14.22 -6.79 -14.15
CA GLY A 156 -14.95 -8.07 -14.31
C GLY A 156 -14.19 -9.28 -13.76
N ALA A 157 -12.90 -9.41 -14.07
CA ALA A 157 -12.04 -10.49 -13.62
C ALA A 157 -10.73 -9.94 -13.02
N GLY A 158 -10.02 -10.75 -12.23
CA GLY A 158 -8.74 -10.35 -11.62
C GLY A 158 -8.64 -10.64 -10.13
N LYS A 159 -7.67 -10.02 -9.46
CA LYS A 159 -7.36 -10.27 -8.04
C LYS A 159 -8.17 -9.36 -7.14
N THR A 160 -8.90 -9.95 -6.21
CA THR A 160 -9.76 -9.24 -5.25
C THR A 160 -8.97 -8.82 -4.01
N PHE A 161 -9.22 -7.61 -3.56
CA PHE A 161 -8.71 -7.08 -2.30
C PHE A 161 -9.37 -7.78 -1.10
N LEU A 162 -8.58 -8.13 -0.09
CA LEU A 162 -8.99 -8.86 1.12
C LEU A 162 -9.69 -10.20 0.86
N ALA A 163 -9.47 -10.82 -0.28
CA ALA A 163 -10.02 -12.15 -0.55
C ALA A 163 -9.47 -13.21 0.43
N GLY A 164 -10.35 -14.13 0.87
CA GLY A 164 -9.95 -15.25 1.71
C GLY A 164 -9.76 -14.93 3.19
N LEU A 165 -10.30 -13.83 3.69
CA LEU A 165 -10.38 -13.59 5.14
C LEU A 165 -11.23 -14.69 5.78
N PRO A 166 -10.75 -15.36 6.85
CA PRO A 166 -11.49 -16.45 7.51
C PRO A 166 -12.69 -15.94 8.31
N LEU A 167 -12.65 -14.69 8.77
CA LEU A 167 -13.69 -14.03 9.53
C LEU A 167 -13.86 -12.59 9.07
N PRO A 168 -15.06 -12.00 9.19
CA PRO A 168 -15.27 -10.58 8.93
C PRO A 168 -14.37 -9.71 9.81
N LEU A 169 -13.78 -8.68 9.23
CA LEU A 169 -12.97 -7.69 9.93
C LEU A 169 -13.67 -6.32 9.85
N PRO A 170 -14.28 -5.83 10.93
CA PRO A 170 -15.06 -4.61 10.91
C PRO A 170 -14.16 -3.36 10.88
N PHE A 171 -14.56 -2.38 10.07
CA PHE A 171 -13.94 -1.08 9.98
C PHE A 171 -14.97 0.03 10.14
N THR A 172 -14.52 1.21 10.56
CA THR A 172 -15.31 2.45 10.60
C THR A 172 -14.74 3.43 9.58
N LEU A 173 -15.59 3.96 8.72
CA LEU A 173 -15.22 5.04 7.81
C LEU A 173 -14.88 6.31 8.61
N LYS A 174 -13.73 6.89 8.34
CA LYS A 174 -13.22 8.11 9.00
C LYS A 174 -13.25 9.32 8.08
N ARG A 175 -12.97 9.12 6.79
CA ARG A 175 -12.88 10.21 5.81
C ARG A 175 -13.19 9.68 4.42
N THR A 176 -13.68 10.57 3.55
CA THR A 176 -13.80 10.37 2.11
C THR A 176 -13.22 11.57 1.37
N ARG A 177 -12.70 11.35 0.16
CA ARG A 177 -12.37 12.41 -0.80
C ARG A 177 -12.83 11.95 -2.18
N VAL A 178 -13.55 12.80 -2.87
CA VAL A 178 -13.97 12.63 -4.26
C VAL A 178 -13.06 13.49 -5.12
N PHE A 179 -12.64 12.98 -6.27
CA PHE A 179 -11.78 13.66 -7.23
C PHE A 179 -12.55 13.93 -8.52
N ASP A 180 -12.20 15.00 -9.23
CA ASP A 180 -12.87 15.40 -10.48
C ASP A 180 -12.74 14.34 -11.58
N ASN A 181 -11.70 13.49 -11.51
CA ASN A 181 -11.54 12.34 -12.41
C ASN A 181 -12.47 11.15 -12.10
N GLY A 182 -13.39 11.29 -11.13
CA GLY A 182 -14.32 10.26 -10.71
C GLY A 182 -13.77 9.25 -9.70
N SER A 183 -12.50 9.34 -9.32
CA SER A 183 -11.96 8.48 -8.27
C SER A 183 -12.47 8.90 -6.88
N VAL A 184 -12.59 7.91 -5.98
CA VAL A 184 -12.98 8.14 -4.58
C VAL A 184 -11.97 7.49 -3.66
N VAL A 185 -11.44 8.24 -2.70
CA VAL A 185 -10.59 7.68 -1.65
C VAL A 185 -11.36 7.59 -0.34
N LEU A 186 -11.28 6.43 0.29
CA LEU A 186 -11.98 6.06 1.52
C LEU A 186 -10.94 5.69 2.58
N TRP A 187 -10.98 6.35 3.73
CA TRP A 187 -10.13 6.05 4.88
C TRP A 187 -10.93 5.35 5.97
N TYR A 188 -10.50 4.15 6.30
CA TYR A 188 -11.10 3.32 7.34
C TYR A 188 -10.14 3.08 8.49
N ALA A 189 -10.64 3.07 9.71
CA ALA A 189 -9.95 2.56 10.89
C ALA A 189 -10.62 1.26 11.36
N ARG A 190 -9.81 0.31 11.81
CA ARG A 190 -10.33 -0.94 12.40
C ARG A 190 -11.16 -0.59 13.63
N LYS A 191 -12.31 -1.27 13.78
CA LYS A 191 -13.05 -1.21 15.04
C LYS A 191 -12.28 -2.00 16.10
N GLU A 192 -12.08 -1.41 17.27
CA GLU A 192 -11.62 -2.16 18.43
C GLU A 192 -12.67 -3.22 18.78
N ALA A 193 -12.21 -4.38 19.20
CA ALA A 193 -13.10 -5.38 19.77
C ALA A 193 -13.71 -4.79 21.06
N ALA A 194 -15.02 -4.84 21.15
CA ALA A 194 -15.74 -4.43 22.37
C ALA A 194 -15.42 -5.40 23.52
#